data_9127aee6f31009b7aa921a64d4575915
#
_entry.id   9127aee6f31009b7aa921a64d4575915
#
_cell.length_a   1.000
_cell.length_b   1.000
_cell.length_c   1.000
_cell.angle_alpha   90.00
_cell.angle_beta   90.00
_cell.angle_gamma   90.00
#
_symmetry.space_group_name_H-M   'P 1'
#
loop_
_entity.id
_entity.type
_entity.pdbx_description
1 polymer ?
#
loop_
_entity_poly.entity_id
_entity_poly.type
_entity_poly.pdbx_seq_one_letter_code
_entity_poly.pdbx_strand_id
1 'polypeptide(L)'
;MRLVFGLSLFFVLTLVPVAKAEFRSAKDMQKECRVALQVLGGSAEKNFENILYTGECIGYIQGAIDASQPLKENTAWYKVCVPDDVSTDDLIRRFITFVDANPKYTLASTAIQMMIVERYACKK
;
A
#
# COMPACT_ATOMS: atom_id res chain seq x y z
N MET A 1 -22.16 44.15 22.06
CA MET A 1 -22.53 43.00 21.21
C MET A 1 -21.37 42.53 20.30
N ARG A 2 -20.11 42.65 20.75
CA ARG A 2 -18.89 42.26 19.97
C ARG A 2 -17.98 41.23 20.63
N LEU A 3 -18.37 40.66 21.79
CA LEU A 3 -17.53 39.76 22.58
C LEU A 3 -17.95 38.28 22.51
N VAL A 4 -19.11 37.98 21.89
CA VAL A 4 -19.69 36.61 21.88
C VAL A 4 -19.15 35.79 20.67
N PHE A 5 -18.67 36.44 19.59
CA PHE A 5 -18.20 35.75 18.39
C PHE A 5 -16.78 35.14 18.52
N GLY A 6 -15.99 35.65 19.45
CA GLY A 6 -14.62 35.18 19.65
C GLY A 6 -14.49 33.84 20.41
N LEU A 7 -15.49 33.51 21.25
CA LEU A 7 -15.43 32.31 22.09
C LEU A 7 -15.90 31.03 21.38
N SER A 8 -16.78 31.19 20.38
CA SER A 8 -17.31 30.03 19.62
C SER A 8 -16.29 29.43 18.64
N LEU A 9 -15.34 30.22 18.15
CA LEU A 9 -14.35 29.73 17.19
C LEU A 9 -13.24 28.91 17.85
N PHE A 10 -12.98 29.14 19.13
CA PHE A 10 -11.95 28.41 19.89
C PHE A 10 -12.39 27.01 20.33
N PHE A 11 -13.70 26.77 20.44
CA PHE A 11 -14.24 25.48 20.91
C PHE A 11 -14.31 24.42 19.81
N VAL A 12 -14.34 24.82 18.53
CA VAL A 12 -14.40 23.88 17.40
C VAL A 12 -13.03 23.23 17.10
N LEU A 13 -11.94 23.87 17.49
CA LEU A 13 -10.59 23.36 17.23
C LEU A 13 -10.13 22.22 18.15
N THR A 14 -10.85 21.97 19.26
CA THR A 14 -10.45 20.95 20.27
C THR A 14 -11.06 19.57 20.04
N LEU A 15 -11.93 19.40 19.05
CA LEU A 15 -12.63 18.14 18.76
C LEU A 15 -12.11 17.41 17.51
N VAL A 16 -10.97 17.83 16.96
CA VAL A 16 -10.36 17.07 15.86
C VAL A 16 -9.77 15.79 16.46
N PRO A 17 -10.33 14.60 16.17
CA PRO A 17 -9.72 13.36 16.63
C PRO A 17 -8.30 13.30 16.07
N VAL A 18 -7.34 13.10 16.94
CA VAL A 18 -5.94 12.88 16.51
C VAL A 18 -5.94 11.61 15.68
N ALA A 19 -5.78 11.75 14.38
CA ALA A 19 -5.60 10.60 13.49
C ALA A 19 -4.30 9.88 13.89
N LYS A 20 -4.41 8.67 14.42
CA LYS A 20 -3.26 7.82 14.68
C LYS A 20 -2.80 7.23 13.35
N ALA A 21 -1.53 7.39 13.03
CA ALA A 21 -0.93 6.65 11.93
C ALA A 21 -0.86 5.17 12.34
N GLU A 22 -1.62 4.33 11.67
CA GLU A 22 -1.61 2.89 11.90
C GLU A 22 -0.80 2.22 10.78
N PHE A 23 0.14 1.36 11.17
CA PHE A 23 0.92 0.58 10.21
C PHE A 23 0.11 -0.62 9.74
N ARG A 24 0.00 -0.79 8.44
CA ARG A 24 -0.72 -1.90 7.82
C ARG A 24 0.04 -3.21 8.01
N SER A 25 -0.62 -4.26 8.49
CA SER A 25 0.00 -5.58 8.56
C SER A 25 0.11 -6.22 7.16
N ALA A 26 1.14 -7.04 6.96
CA ALA A 26 1.32 -7.77 5.70
C ALA A 26 0.16 -8.74 5.42
N LYS A 27 -0.40 -9.35 6.47
CA LYS A 27 -1.53 -10.28 6.35
C LYS A 27 -2.85 -9.60 6.01
N ASP A 28 -3.12 -8.42 6.58
CA ASP A 28 -4.33 -7.68 6.25
C ASP A 28 -4.27 -7.18 4.80
N MET A 29 -3.13 -6.59 4.41
CA MET A 29 -2.90 -6.19 3.02
C MET A 29 -2.99 -7.38 2.05
N GLN A 30 -2.46 -8.54 2.41
CA GLN A 30 -2.58 -9.76 1.60
C GLN A 30 -4.03 -10.17 1.40
N LYS A 31 -4.86 -10.10 2.47
CA LYS A 31 -6.29 -10.41 2.40
C LYS A 31 -7.01 -9.47 1.43
N GLU A 32 -6.78 -8.19 1.52
CA GLU A 32 -7.34 -7.17 0.61
C GLU A 32 -6.89 -7.42 -0.83
N CYS A 33 -5.63 -7.76 -1.04
CA CYS A 33 -5.09 -8.09 -2.34
C CYS A 33 -5.70 -9.37 -2.94
N ARG A 34 -6.08 -10.36 -2.13
CA ARG A 34 -6.85 -11.52 -2.61
C ARG A 34 -8.24 -11.11 -3.10
N VAL A 35 -8.92 -10.21 -2.38
CA VAL A 35 -10.20 -9.64 -2.83
C VAL A 35 -10.01 -8.87 -4.14
N ALA A 36 -8.96 -8.06 -4.25
CA ALA A 36 -8.65 -7.33 -5.47
C ALA A 36 -8.53 -8.24 -6.70
N LEU A 37 -7.82 -9.36 -6.59
CA LEU A 37 -7.73 -10.34 -7.68
C LEU A 37 -9.08 -10.93 -8.07
N GLN A 38 -9.95 -11.20 -7.09
CA GLN A 38 -11.29 -11.74 -7.35
C GLN A 38 -12.18 -10.70 -8.06
N VAL A 39 -12.11 -9.44 -7.65
CA VAL A 39 -12.85 -8.33 -8.30
C VAL A 39 -12.36 -8.09 -9.72
N LEU A 40 -11.04 -8.03 -9.92
CA LEU A 40 -10.42 -7.82 -11.23
C LEU A 40 -10.70 -9.00 -12.17
N GLY A 41 -10.71 -10.23 -11.65
CA GLY A 41 -11.04 -11.44 -12.39
C GLY A 41 -12.54 -11.68 -12.59
N GLY A 42 -13.42 -10.82 -12.04
CA GLY A 42 -14.87 -10.94 -12.18
C GLY A 42 -15.51 -12.04 -11.35
N SER A 43 -14.79 -12.64 -10.39
CA SER A 43 -15.29 -13.70 -9.52
C SER A 43 -15.88 -13.19 -8.19
N ALA A 44 -15.66 -11.94 -7.84
CA ALA A 44 -16.28 -11.29 -6.69
C ALA A 44 -17.19 -10.14 -7.13
N GLU A 45 -18.21 -9.88 -6.32
CA GLU A 45 -19.14 -8.78 -6.51
C GLU A 45 -18.44 -7.43 -6.37
N LYS A 46 -18.81 -6.48 -7.23
CA LYS A 46 -18.32 -5.08 -7.20
C LYS A 46 -19.15 -4.23 -6.23
N ASN A 47 -19.22 -4.62 -4.97
CA ASN A 47 -19.80 -3.80 -3.91
C ASN A 47 -18.77 -2.78 -3.39
N PHE A 48 -19.24 -1.84 -2.57
CA PHE A 48 -18.40 -0.75 -2.06
C PHE A 48 -17.16 -1.26 -1.29
N GLU A 49 -17.32 -2.26 -0.44
CA GLU A 49 -16.23 -2.80 0.36
C GLU A 49 -15.15 -3.47 -0.50
N ASN A 50 -15.56 -4.31 -1.45
CA ASN A 50 -14.64 -4.98 -2.36
C ASN A 50 -13.91 -4.01 -3.29
N ILE A 51 -14.57 -2.93 -3.71
CA ILE A 51 -13.94 -1.86 -4.50
C ILE A 51 -12.93 -1.11 -3.64
N LEU A 52 -13.23 -0.83 -2.37
CA LEU A 52 -12.31 -0.18 -1.45
C LEU A 52 -11.05 -1.03 -1.25
N TYR A 53 -11.18 -2.31 -0.91
CA TYR A 53 -10.05 -3.23 -0.76
C TYR A 53 -9.22 -3.34 -2.04
N THR A 54 -9.88 -3.34 -3.20
CA THR A 54 -9.18 -3.36 -4.49
C THR A 54 -8.34 -2.09 -4.67
N GLY A 55 -8.91 -0.92 -4.38
CA GLY A 55 -8.21 0.35 -4.46
C GLY A 55 -7.04 0.45 -3.48
N GLU A 56 -7.23 -0.01 -2.24
CA GLU A 56 -6.18 -0.04 -1.21
C GLU A 56 -5.02 -0.94 -1.61
N CYS A 57 -5.29 -2.16 -2.08
CA CYS A 57 -4.25 -3.07 -2.55
C CYS A 57 -3.46 -2.51 -3.73
N ILE A 58 -4.15 -2.05 -4.77
CA ILE A 58 -3.50 -1.50 -5.97
C ILE A 58 -2.69 -0.27 -5.63
N GLY A 59 -3.29 0.69 -4.91
CA GLY A 59 -2.63 1.94 -4.53
C GLY A 59 -1.39 1.70 -3.66
N TYR A 60 -1.46 0.74 -2.73
CA TYR A 60 -0.35 0.40 -1.87
C TYR A 60 0.83 -0.21 -2.65
N ILE A 61 0.55 -1.14 -3.56
CA ILE A 61 1.58 -1.80 -4.39
C ILE A 61 2.20 -0.79 -5.36
N GLN A 62 1.38 0.01 -6.06
CA GLN A 62 1.87 1.04 -6.97
C GLN A 62 2.69 2.09 -6.24
N GLY A 63 2.21 2.58 -5.09
CA GLY A 63 2.95 3.55 -4.29
C GLY A 63 4.30 3.01 -3.81
N ALA A 64 4.40 1.74 -3.46
CA ALA A 64 5.67 1.12 -3.08
C ALA A 64 6.64 1.02 -4.26
N ILE A 65 6.14 0.72 -5.46
CA ILE A 65 6.94 0.68 -6.69
C ILE A 65 7.42 2.08 -7.05
N ASP A 66 6.54 3.07 -7.05
CA ASP A 66 6.89 4.46 -7.32
C ASP A 66 7.95 4.97 -6.34
N ALA A 67 7.80 4.66 -5.05
CA ALA A 67 8.79 4.99 -4.04
C ALA A 67 10.15 4.27 -4.23
N SER A 68 10.19 3.15 -4.94
CA SER A 68 11.41 2.42 -5.25
C SER A 68 12.17 2.95 -6.48
N GLN A 69 11.52 3.71 -7.36
CA GLN A 69 12.14 4.23 -8.59
C GLN A 69 13.34 5.15 -8.35
N PRO A 70 13.33 6.07 -7.37
CA PRO A 70 14.52 6.90 -7.09
C PRO A 70 15.75 6.09 -6.68
N LEU A 71 15.58 4.86 -6.21
CA LEU A 71 16.66 3.95 -5.86
C LEU A 71 17.43 3.44 -7.10
N LYS A 72 16.90 3.66 -8.30
CA LYS A 72 17.51 3.36 -9.58
C LYS A 72 18.70 4.29 -9.88
N GLU A 73 18.63 5.55 -9.44
CA GLU A 73 19.59 6.60 -9.80
C GLU A 73 20.62 6.88 -8.72
N ASN A 74 20.35 6.57 -7.46
CA ASN A 74 21.20 6.89 -6.33
C ASN A 74 21.92 5.66 -5.73
N THR A 75 22.99 5.94 -5.02
CA THR A 75 23.91 5.05 -4.29
C THR A 75 23.24 4.14 -3.23
N ALA A 76 21.95 3.84 -3.39
CA ALA A 76 21.27 2.87 -2.56
C ALA A 76 21.97 1.50 -2.64
N TRP A 77 21.99 0.80 -1.55
CA TRP A 77 22.65 -0.49 -1.35
C TRP A 77 22.13 -1.57 -2.30
N TYR A 78 20.98 -1.33 -2.91
CA TYR A 78 20.38 -2.15 -3.95
C TYR A 78 19.71 -1.25 -5.00
N LYS A 79 19.80 -1.68 -6.25
CA LYS A 79 19.09 -1.06 -7.36
C LYS A 79 17.91 -1.92 -7.74
N VAL A 80 16.75 -1.29 -7.94
CA VAL A 80 15.51 -1.94 -8.36
C VAL A 80 15.21 -1.54 -9.79
N CYS A 81 14.96 -2.52 -10.64
CA CYS A 81 14.63 -2.37 -12.05
C CYS A 81 13.32 -3.12 -12.35
N VAL A 82 12.18 -2.53 -11.96
CA VAL A 82 10.88 -3.08 -12.32
C VAL A 82 10.65 -2.82 -13.81
N PRO A 83 10.37 -3.86 -14.63
CA PRO A 83 10.06 -3.68 -16.04
C PRO A 83 8.74 -2.91 -16.23
N ASP A 84 8.67 -2.08 -17.25
CA ASP A 84 7.49 -1.24 -17.55
C ASP A 84 6.26 -2.07 -17.99
N ASP A 85 6.46 -3.32 -18.41
CA ASP A 85 5.42 -4.22 -18.90
C ASP A 85 4.84 -5.15 -17.80
N VAL A 86 5.30 -5.02 -16.57
CA VAL A 86 4.75 -5.81 -15.45
C VAL A 86 3.34 -5.34 -15.11
N SER A 87 2.38 -6.25 -15.20
CA SER A 87 0.99 -5.94 -14.89
C SER A 87 0.75 -5.80 -13.38
N THR A 88 -0.23 -4.97 -13.02
CA THR A 88 -0.67 -4.84 -11.62
C THR A 88 -1.14 -6.18 -11.04
N ASP A 89 -1.85 -6.98 -11.81
CA ASP A 89 -2.31 -8.32 -11.42
C ASP A 89 -1.14 -9.26 -11.06
N ASP A 90 -0.08 -9.23 -11.85
CA ASP A 90 1.14 -10.02 -11.59
C ASP A 90 1.85 -9.56 -10.30
N LEU A 91 1.92 -8.26 -10.07
CA LEU A 91 2.49 -7.70 -8.84
C LEU A 91 1.69 -8.10 -7.61
N ILE A 92 0.35 -8.07 -7.68
CA ILE A 92 -0.53 -8.50 -6.61
C ILE A 92 -0.32 -9.99 -6.30
N ARG A 93 -0.27 -10.85 -7.32
CA ARG A 93 -0.01 -12.29 -7.14
C ARG A 93 1.33 -12.56 -6.49
N ARG A 94 2.37 -11.84 -6.92
CA ARG A 94 3.71 -11.95 -6.33
C ARG A 94 3.73 -11.53 -4.88
N PHE A 95 3.06 -10.43 -4.54
CA PHE A 95 2.97 -9.98 -3.16
C PHE A 95 2.27 -11.02 -2.27
N ILE A 96 1.14 -11.55 -2.70
CA ILE A 96 0.41 -12.60 -1.98
C ILE A 96 1.31 -13.82 -1.73
N THR A 97 1.97 -14.32 -2.77
CA THR A 97 2.87 -15.47 -2.68
C THR A 97 4.08 -15.19 -1.77
N PHE A 98 4.62 -13.97 -1.84
CA PHE A 98 5.75 -13.56 -1.02
C PHE A 98 5.40 -13.55 0.48
N VAL A 99 4.23 -13.01 0.84
CA VAL A 99 3.77 -12.99 2.24
C VAL A 99 3.54 -14.40 2.77
N ASP A 100 2.99 -15.31 1.97
CA ASP A 100 2.81 -16.71 2.35
C ASP A 100 4.14 -17.41 2.61
N ALA A 101 5.13 -17.15 1.76
CA ALA A 101 6.47 -17.76 1.88
C ALA A 101 7.35 -17.12 2.96
N ASN A 102 7.04 -15.89 3.40
CA ASN A 102 7.88 -15.10 4.29
C ASN A 102 7.12 -14.53 5.50
N PRO A 103 6.57 -15.38 6.39
CA PRO A 103 5.73 -14.95 7.52
C PRO A 103 6.47 -14.06 8.54
N LYS A 104 7.80 -13.97 8.45
CA LYS A 104 8.61 -13.08 9.30
C LYS A 104 8.40 -11.59 9.02
N TYR A 105 7.96 -11.23 7.82
CA TYR A 105 7.67 -9.84 7.47
C TYR A 105 6.23 -9.49 7.86
N THR A 106 6.07 -8.91 9.04
CA THR A 106 4.75 -8.60 9.61
C THR A 106 4.15 -7.30 9.09
N LEU A 107 4.99 -6.35 8.64
CA LEU A 107 4.55 -5.07 8.08
C LEU A 107 4.40 -5.17 6.56
N ALA A 108 3.31 -4.64 6.03
CA ALA A 108 3.03 -4.62 4.60
C ALA A 108 4.12 -3.88 3.81
N SER A 109 4.59 -2.73 4.32
CA SER A 109 5.66 -1.95 3.70
C SER A 109 6.97 -2.73 3.57
N THR A 110 7.36 -3.43 4.62
CA THR A 110 8.58 -4.26 4.60
C THR A 110 8.41 -5.44 3.65
N ALA A 111 7.28 -6.14 3.71
CA ALA A 111 7.02 -7.29 2.86
C ALA A 111 7.07 -6.93 1.37
N ILE A 112 6.42 -5.81 0.98
CA ILE A 112 6.40 -5.41 -0.43
C ILE A 112 7.77 -4.91 -0.91
N GLN A 113 8.51 -4.16 -0.08
CA GLN A 113 9.86 -3.72 -0.43
C GLN A 113 10.80 -4.90 -0.62
N MET A 114 10.75 -5.89 0.27
CA MET A 114 11.58 -7.09 0.15
C MET A 114 11.21 -7.92 -1.07
N MET A 115 9.93 -8.05 -1.38
CA MET A 115 9.47 -8.71 -2.62
C MET A 115 10.01 -7.98 -3.86
N ILE A 116 9.94 -6.65 -3.91
CA ILE A 116 10.44 -5.84 -5.03
C ILE A 116 11.96 -6.02 -5.18
N VAL A 117 12.70 -5.95 -4.09
CA VAL A 117 14.17 -6.11 -4.09
C VAL A 117 14.58 -7.50 -4.55
N GLU A 118 13.94 -8.55 -4.03
CA GLU A 118 14.30 -9.94 -4.41
C GLU A 118 13.95 -10.23 -5.87
N ARG A 119 12.86 -9.69 -6.38
CA ARG A 119 12.35 -10.03 -7.71
C ARG A 119 12.90 -9.16 -8.82
N TYR A 120 13.13 -7.88 -8.51
CA TYR A 120 13.45 -6.87 -9.51
C TYR A 120 14.79 -6.18 -9.25
N ALA A 121 15.73 -6.86 -8.60
CA ALA A 121 17.10 -6.35 -8.51
C ALA A 121 17.67 -6.12 -9.92
N CYS A 122 18.27 -4.95 -10.15
CA CYS A 122 18.94 -4.68 -11.41
C CYS A 122 20.08 -5.70 -11.65
N LYS A 123 20.13 -6.25 -12.85
CA LYS A 123 21.27 -7.08 -13.26
C LYS A 123 22.52 -6.20 -13.35
N LYS A 124 23.61 -6.68 -12.81
CA LYS A 124 24.93 -6.05 -12.95
C LYS A 124 25.43 -6.21 -14.38
#